data_366ff7f8fd53cd56e73e960a4b6a8ede
#
_entry.id   366ff7f8fd53cd56e73e960a4b6a8ede
#
_cell.length_a   1.000
_cell.length_b   1.000
_cell.length_c   1.000
_cell.angle_alpha   90.00
_cell.angle_beta   90.00
_cell.angle_gamma   90.00
#
_symmetry.space_group_name_H-M   'P 1'
#
loop_
_entity.id
_entity.type
_entity.pdbx_description
1 polymer ?
#
loop_
_entity_poly.entity_id
_entity_poly.type
_entity_poly.pdbx_seq_one_letter_code
_entity_poly.pdbx_strand_id
1 'polypeptide(L)'
;HRPPGPPPRPITRPRGGRKAGLLKTVVVLVFGLFTLAAFSGFVGVVGAAFIYGQDLKHPSALEEITFPEDTIIYDRNGSVLARLSPGGERRRTISWSQVPPHLADAATAVEDKTFWANTGIDPIGIVSSAIDTLTGDPRGGSTITQQLVRQKLLPDEVTNESSRLGDRKIKEILQSIRVTDYYPGEQG
;
A
#
# COMPACT_ATOMS: atom_id res chain seq x y z
N HIS A 1 30.28 -34.12 -83.31
CA HIS A 1 29.58 -32.90 -82.82
C HIS A 1 28.62 -33.27 -81.69
N ARG A 2 28.95 -32.80 -80.47
CA ARG A 2 28.10 -32.93 -79.30
C ARG A 2 27.22 -31.66 -79.21
N PRO A 3 25.92 -31.73 -79.05
CA PRO A 3 25.08 -30.54 -78.95
C PRO A 3 25.38 -29.78 -77.64
N PRO A 4 25.29 -28.45 -77.64
CA PRO A 4 25.51 -27.63 -76.45
C PRO A 4 24.47 -27.98 -75.35
N GLY A 5 24.99 -28.12 -74.11
CA GLY A 5 24.13 -28.42 -72.97
C GLY A 5 23.17 -27.28 -72.62
N PRO A 6 22.09 -27.56 -71.87
CA PRO A 6 21.11 -26.55 -71.55
C PRO A 6 21.69 -25.46 -70.67
N PRO A 7 21.20 -24.20 -70.79
CA PRO A 7 21.69 -23.07 -70.03
C PRO A 7 21.42 -23.22 -68.52
N PRO A 8 22.31 -22.70 -67.67
CA PRO A 8 22.16 -22.79 -66.22
C PRO A 8 20.90 -22.10 -65.75
N ARG A 9 20.14 -22.75 -64.84
CA ARG A 9 18.92 -22.21 -64.27
C ARG A 9 19.24 -20.96 -63.44
N PRO A 10 18.45 -19.89 -63.52
CA PRO A 10 18.66 -18.71 -62.69
C PRO A 10 18.46 -19.01 -61.19
N ILE A 11 19.45 -18.63 -60.40
CA ILE A 11 19.42 -18.76 -58.91
C ILE A 11 18.44 -17.71 -58.41
N THR A 12 17.22 -18.11 -58.09
CA THR A 12 16.28 -17.25 -57.39
C THR A 12 16.68 -17.05 -55.92
N ARG A 13 17.20 -15.90 -55.60
CA ARG A 13 17.48 -15.53 -54.21
C ARG A 13 16.14 -15.41 -53.45
N PRO A 14 16.01 -16.02 -52.26
CA PRO A 14 14.78 -15.92 -51.44
C PRO A 14 14.55 -14.47 -51.02
N ARG A 15 13.40 -13.94 -51.41
CA ARG A 15 12.96 -12.53 -51.19
C ARG A 15 12.35 -12.32 -49.79
N GLY A 16 12.64 -13.21 -48.80
CA GLY A 16 11.99 -13.26 -47.48
C GLY A 16 12.54 -12.36 -46.37
N GLY A 17 13.70 -11.68 -46.57
CA GLY A 17 14.46 -11.11 -45.46
C GLY A 17 13.95 -9.76 -44.90
N ARG A 18 13.24 -8.93 -45.64
CA ARG A 18 12.90 -7.56 -45.22
C ARG A 18 11.81 -7.48 -44.15
N LYS A 19 10.76 -8.28 -44.24
CA LYS A 19 9.64 -8.27 -43.30
C LYS A 19 10.03 -8.84 -41.92
N ALA A 20 10.87 -9.90 -41.90
CA ALA A 20 11.39 -10.48 -40.67
C ALA A 20 12.36 -9.55 -39.92
N GLY A 21 13.16 -8.76 -40.67
CA GLY A 21 14.03 -7.73 -40.08
C GLY A 21 13.24 -6.60 -39.43
N LEU A 22 12.20 -6.08 -40.11
CA LEU A 22 11.35 -5.03 -39.59
C LEU A 22 10.61 -5.47 -38.30
N LEU A 23 10.04 -6.68 -38.29
CA LEU A 23 9.38 -7.23 -37.12
C LEU A 23 10.33 -7.35 -35.91
N LYS A 24 11.54 -7.86 -36.11
CA LYS A 24 12.55 -7.91 -35.05
C LYS A 24 12.92 -6.52 -34.51
N THR A 25 13.10 -5.55 -35.38
CA THR A 25 13.38 -4.17 -34.96
C THR A 25 12.24 -3.58 -34.15
N VAL A 26 10.98 -3.75 -34.58
CA VAL A 26 9.81 -3.27 -33.85
C VAL A 26 9.72 -3.92 -32.46
N VAL A 27 9.91 -5.25 -32.38
CA VAL A 27 9.88 -5.97 -31.09
C VAL A 27 10.98 -5.46 -30.15
N VAL A 28 12.18 -5.24 -30.66
CA VAL A 28 13.30 -4.69 -29.84
C VAL A 28 13.00 -3.27 -29.36
N LEU A 29 12.42 -2.42 -30.22
CA LEU A 29 12.05 -1.06 -29.84
C LEU A 29 10.94 -1.03 -28.79
N VAL A 30 9.89 -1.85 -28.97
CA VAL A 30 8.79 -1.95 -28.00
C VAL A 30 9.28 -2.49 -26.66
N PHE A 31 10.11 -3.52 -26.70
CA PHE A 31 10.72 -4.06 -25.46
C PHE A 31 11.65 -3.05 -24.80
N GLY A 32 12.48 -2.34 -25.56
CA GLY A 32 13.33 -1.27 -25.05
C GLY A 32 12.54 -0.11 -24.43
N LEU A 33 11.43 0.29 -25.05
CA LEU A 33 10.55 1.31 -24.51
C LEU A 33 9.88 0.85 -23.22
N PHE A 34 9.41 -0.39 -23.19
CA PHE A 34 8.80 -0.98 -22.00
C PHE A 34 9.79 -1.08 -20.82
N THR A 35 11.02 -1.55 -21.08
CA THR A 35 12.07 -1.62 -20.04
C THR A 35 12.46 -0.23 -19.53
N LEU A 36 12.57 0.75 -20.41
CA LEU A 36 12.84 2.14 -20.02
C LEU A 36 11.72 2.71 -19.16
N ALA A 37 10.45 2.50 -19.54
CA ALA A 37 9.29 2.94 -18.77
C ALA A 37 9.25 2.25 -17.38
N ALA A 38 9.49 0.95 -17.32
CA ALA A 38 9.54 0.19 -16.07
C ALA A 38 10.69 0.68 -15.16
N PHE A 39 11.87 0.93 -15.73
CA PHE A 39 13.01 1.47 -14.98
C PHE A 39 12.74 2.89 -14.46
N SER A 40 12.18 3.77 -15.29
CA SER A 40 11.80 5.12 -14.87
C SER A 40 10.75 5.10 -13.77
N GLY A 41 9.75 4.21 -13.87
CA GLY A 41 8.76 3.98 -12.82
C GLY A 41 9.39 3.51 -11.51
N PHE A 42 10.29 2.54 -11.58
CA PHE A 42 11.03 2.05 -10.41
C PHE A 42 11.86 3.16 -9.74
N VAL A 43 12.63 3.92 -10.50
CA VAL A 43 13.40 5.07 -9.97
C VAL A 43 12.47 6.11 -9.34
N GLY A 44 11.33 6.38 -9.96
CA GLY A 44 10.32 7.29 -9.41
C GLY A 44 9.76 6.81 -8.06
N VAL A 45 9.45 5.53 -7.93
CA VAL A 45 8.95 4.92 -6.68
C VAL A 45 10.02 4.97 -5.59
N VAL A 46 11.28 4.60 -5.90
CA VAL A 46 12.39 4.64 -4.93
C VAL A 46 12.69 6.08 -4.50
N GLY A 47 12.70 7.02 -5.43
CA GLY A 47 12.90 8.45 -5.15
C GLY A 47 11.77 9.00 -4.25
N ALA A 48 10.52 8.67 -4.54
CA ALA A 48 9.40 9.05 -3.71
C ALA A 48 9.51 8.43 -2.29
N ALA A 49 9.83 7.13 -2.20
CA ALA A 49 10.02 6.46 -0.92
C ALA A 49 11.13 7.11 -0.09
N PHE A 50 12.22 7.53 -0.73
CA PHE A 50 13.31 8.24 -0.06
C PHE A 50 12.87 9.63 0.44
N ILE A 51 12.26 10.45 -0.43
CA ILE A 51 11.83 11.81 -0.09
C ILE A 51 10.76 11.81 1.01
N TYR A 52 9.70 11.01 0.82
CA TYR A 52 8.57 10.97 1.76
C TYR A 52 8.87 10.15 3.03
N GLY A 53 9.91 9.30 2.99
CA GLY A 53 10.29 8.47 4.12
C GLY A 53 11.13 9.16 5.21
N GLN A 54 11.71 10.34 4.90
CA GLN A 54 12.63 11.02 5.82
C GLN A 54 11.94 11.58 7.08
N ASP A 55 10.71 12.09 6.93
CA ASP A 55 9.97 12.73 8.02
C ASP A 55 9.02 11.78 8.77
N LEU A 56 9.08 10.48 8.46
CA LEU A 56 8.19 9.50 9.07
C LEU A 56 8.70 9.09 10.45
N LYS A 57 7.82 9.11 11.45
CA LYS A 57 8.12 8.63 12.81
C LYS A 57 8.53 7.16 12.79
N HIS A 58 9.40 6.77 13.73
CA HIS A 58 9.73 5.36 13.88
C HIS A 58 8.48 4.56 14.33
N PRO A 59 8.26 3.32 13.86
CA PRO A 59 7.09 2.52 14.25
C PRO A 59 6.93 2.32 15.75
N SER A 60 8.04 2.23 16.52
CA SER A 60 7.99 2.14 17.99
C SER A 60 7.27 3.30 18.69
N ALA A 61 7.05 4.43 17.99
CA ALA A 61 6.22 5.51 18.53
C ALA A 61 4.76 5.07 18.79
N LEU A 62 4.32 3.93 18.26
CA LEU A 62 3.03 3.33 18.61
C LEU A 62 2.98 2.84 20.07
N GLU A 63 4.11 2.42 20.63
CA GLU A 63 4.21 1.95 22.02
C GLU A 63 4.11 3.10 23.04
N GLU A 64 4.43 4.32 22.60
CA GLU A 64 4.35 5.53 23.43
C GLU A 64 2.95 6.14 23.45
N ILE A 65 2.01 5.59 22.65
CA ILE A 65 0.66 6.13 22.58
C ILE A 65 -0.09 5.82 23.87
N THR A 66 -0.42 6.88 24.60
CA THR A 66 -1.29 6.81 25.76
C THR A 66 -2.70 7.28 25.37
N PHE A 67 -3.68 6.55 25.83
CA PHE A 67 -5.08 6.98 25.69
C PHE A 67 -5.51 7.63 26.99
N PRO A 68 -6.18 8.79 26.94
CA PRO A 68 -6.71 9.42 28.14
C PRO A 68 -7.74 8.49 28.78
N GLU A 69 -7.50 8.14 30.04
CA GLU A 69 -8.41 7.34 30.84
C GLU A 69 -9.31 8.20 31.72
N ASP A 70 -10.33 7.58 32.31
CA ASP A 70 -11.22 8.25 33.25
C ASP A 70 -10.45 8.69 34.51
N THR A 71 -10.66 9.95 34.94
CA THR A 71 -10.27 10.38 36.27
C THR A 71 -11.36 9.92 37.26
N ILE A 72 -10.95 9.09 38.23
CA ILE A 72 -11.87 8.60 39.25
C ILE A 72 -11.63 9.34 40.55
N ILE A 73 -12.69 9.94 41.09
CA ILE A 73 -12.67 10.63 42.37
C ILE A 73 -13.32 9.72 43.42
N TYR A 74 -12.58 9.51 44.50
CA TYR A 74 -13.04 8.66 45.61
C TYR A 74 -13.35 9.51 46.84
N ASP A 75 -14.28 9.03 47.68
CA ASP A 75 -14.46 9.55 49.01
C ASP A 75 -13.38 9.04 49.97
N ARG A 76 -13.41 9.51 51.24
CA ARG A 76 -12.45 9.10 52.28
C ARG A 76 -12.49 7.60 52.63
N ASN A 77 -13.54 6.91 52.24
CA ASN A 77 -13.76 5.50 52.52
C ASN A 77 -13.47 4.63 51.27
N GLY A 78 -12.98 5.21 50.18
CA GLY A 78 -12.67 4.53 48.94
C GLY A 78 -13.87 4.30 48.00
N SER A 79 -15.05 4.86 48.29
CA SER A 79 -16.21 4.78 47.42
C SER A 79 -16.08 5.78 46.29
N VAL A 80 -16.46 5.38 45.07
CA VAL A 80 -16.40 6.25 43.89
C VAL A 80 -17.43 7.36 44.00
N LEU A 81 -16.98 8.62 44.08
CA LEU A 81 -17.83 9.82 44.07
C LEU A 81 -18.17 10.27 42.65
N ALA A 82 -17.16 10.28 41.78
CA ALA A 82 -17.34 10.72 40.39
C ALA A 82 -16.34 10.04 39.46
N ARG A 83 -16.74 9.94 38.19
CA ARG A 83 -15.85 9.59 37.05
C ARG A 83 -15.92 10.71 36.04
N LEU A 84 -14.77 11.28 35.73
CA LEU A 84 -14.62 12.35 34.74
C LEU A 84 -13.95 11.74 33.50
N SER A 85 -14.73 11.58 32.42
CA SER A 85 -14.22 11.03 31.17
C SER A 85 -13.86 12.18 30.22
N PRO A 86 -12.62 12.27 29.74
CA PRO A 86 -12.25 13.26 28.72
C PRO A 86 -13.12 13.11 27.48
N GLY A 87 -13.74 14.19 27.02
CA GLY A 87 -14.64 14.17 25.86
C GLY A 87 -15.99 13.46 26.09
N GLY A 88 -16.34 13.09 27.33
CA GLY A 88 -17.58 12.41 27.67
C GLY A 88 -17.63 10.92 27.30
N GLU A 89 -16.57 10.37 26.74
CA GLU A 89 -16.48 8.96 26.37
C GLU A 89 -15.74 8.17 27.45
N ARG A 90 -16.35 7.05 27.87
CA ARG A 90 -15.72 6.12 28.80
C ARG A 90 -14.72 5.25 28.05
N ARG A 91 -13.44 5.36 28.40
CA ARG A 91 -12.37 4.54 27.82
C ARG A 91 -11.71 3.73 28.94
N ARG A 92 -11.42 2.48 28.62
CA ARG A 92 -10.67 1.58 29.48
C ARG A 92 -9.69 0.79 28.63
N THR A 93 -8.43 0.89 28.96
CA THR A 93 -7.40 0.04 28.34
C THR A 93 -7.56 -1.40 28.80
N ILE A 94 -7.60 -2.33 27.86
CA ILE A 94 -7.62 -3.77 28.10
C ILE A 94 -6.43 -4.42 27.37
N SER A 95 -5.92 -5.53 27.89
CA SER A 95 -4.90 -6.30 27.21
C SER A 95 -5.50 -7.07 26.01
N TRP A 96 -4.66 -7.40 25.03
CA TRP A 96 -5.11 -8.19 23.88
C TRP A 96 -5.76 -9.52 24.27
N SER A 97 -5.22 -10.19 25.30
CA SER A 97 -5.79 -11.43 25.84
C SER A 97 -7.22 -11.32 26.37
N GLN A 98 -7.70 -10.10 26.64
CA GLN A 98 -9.08 -9.82 27.05
C GLN A 98 -10.01 -9.51 25.87
N VAL A 99 -9.46 -9.38 24.66
CA VAL A 99 -10.25 -9.16 23.44
C VAL A 99 -10.82 -10.51 22.98
N PRO A 100 -12.15 -10.66 22.90
CA PRO A 100 -12.74 -11.89 22.38
C PRO A 100 -12.32 -12.10 20.90
N PRO A 101 -11.93 -13.33 20.50
CA PRO A 101 -11.50 -13.60 19.12
C PRO A 101 -12.50 -13.14 18.06
N HIS A 102 -13.79 -13.37 18.28
CA HIS A 102 -14.86 -12.97 17.36
C HIS A 102 -14.96 -11.44 17.16
N LEU A 103 -14.48 -10.63 18.10
CA LEU A 103 -14.44 -9.17 17.94
C LEU A 103 -13.34 -8.77 16.96
N ALA A 104 -12.16 -9.39 17.07
CA ALA A 104 -11.07 -9.19 16.11
C ALA A 104 -11.48 -9.64 14.70
N ASP A 105 -12.10 -10.84 14.60
CA ASP A 105 -12.60 -11.38 13.34
C ASP A 105 -13.65 -10.46 12.70
N ALA A 106 -14.60 -9.96 13.49
CA ALA A 106 -15.64 -9.08 13.01
C ALA A 106 -15.05 -7.73 12.50
N ALA A 107 -14.12 -7.15 13.25
CA ALA A 107 -13.48 -5.90 12.85
C ALA A 107 -12.68 -6.08 11.54
N THR A 108 -11.87 -7.13 11.44
CA THR A 108 -11.08 -7.40 10.24
C THR A 108 -11.96 -7.77 9.05
N ALA A 109 -13.02 -8.53 9.24
CA ALA A 109 -13.95 -8.91 8.16
C ALA A 109 -14.67 -7.70 7.53
N VAL A 110 -14.92 -6.65 8.31
CA VAL A 110 -15.62 -5.44 7.84
C VAL A 110 -14.64 -4.42 7.26
N GLU A 111 -13.55 -4.15 7.98
CA GLU A 111 -12.63 -3.05 7.65
C GLU A 111 -11.50 -3.48 6.70
N ASP A 112 -10.98 -4.70 6.87
CA ASP A 112 -9.80 -5.17 6.15
C ASP A 112 -9.77 -6.70 6.08
N LYS A 113 -10.41 -7.26 5.08
CA LYS A 113 -10.51 -8.72 4.90
C LYS A 113 -9.17 -9.42 4.72
N THR A 114 -8.15 -8.69 4.34
CA THR A 114 -6.80 -9.20 4.08
C THR A 114 -5.84 -8.93 5.23
N PHE A 115 -6.32 -8.37 6.35
CA PHE A 115 -5.49 -7.89 7.47
C PHE A 115 -4.41 -8.88 7.91
N TRP A 116 -4.77 -10.14 8.10
CA TRP A 116 -3.85 -11.18 8.55
C TRP A 116 -2.85 -11.67 7.48
N ALA A 117 -3.06 -11.27 6.22
CA ALA A 117 -2.24 -11.72 5.08
C ALA A 117 -1.56 -10.58 4.34
N ASN A 118 -1.98 -9.33 4.53
CA ASN A 118 -1.41 -8.19 3.83
C ASN A 118 -0.12 -7.68 4.53
N THR A 119 0.65 -6.89 3.81
CA THR A 119 1.89 -6.27 4.30
C THR A 119 1.67 -4.82 4.77
N GLY A 120 0.54 -4.56 5.41
CA GLY A 120 0.12 -3.22 5.83
C GLY A 120 -0.64 -2.45 4.76
N ILE A 121 -0.68 -2.97 3.54
CA ILE A 121 -1.43 -2.42 2.40
C ILE A 121 -2.12 -3.54 1.63
N ASP A 122 -3.25 -3.21 1.01
CA ASP A 122 -3.93 -4.08 0.03
C ASP A 122 -3.84 -3.43 -1.36
N PRO A 123 -2.88 -3.82 -2.21
CA PRO A 123 -2.73 -3.25 -3.55
C PRO A 123 -3.97 -3.45 -4.44
N ILE A 124 -4.66 -4.58 -4.28
CA ILE A 124 -5.88 -4.88 -5.04
C ILE A 124 -7.02 -3.98 -4.57
N GLY A 125 -7.19 -3.82 -3.26
CA GLY A 125 -8.15 -2.91 -2.66
C GLY A 125 -7.91 -1.45 -3.07
N ILE A 126 -6.65 -1.01 -3.14
CA ILE A 126 -6.29 0.35 -3.60
C ILE A 126 -6.72 0.56 -5.06
N VAL A 127 -6.40 -0.38 -5.95
CA VAL A 127 -6.79 -0.28 -7.38
C VAL A 127 -8.30 -0.34 -7.53
N SER A 128 -8.97 -1.27 -6.83
CA SER A 128 -10.42 -1.41 -6.86
C SER A 128 -11.11 -0.13 -6.39
N SER A 129 -10.70 0.43 -5.25
CA SER A 129 -11.28 1.68 -4.71
C SER A 129 -11.05 2.88 -5.63
N ALA A 130 -9.93 2.93 -6.35
CA ALA A 130 -9.68 3.96 -7.35
C ALA A 130 -10.67 3.85 -8.53
N ILE A 131 -10.93 2.63 -9.02
CA ILE A 131 -11.91 2.37 -10.08
C ILE A 131 -13.32 2.70 -9.59
N ASP A 132 -13.69 2.25 -8.38
CA ASP A 132 -15.00 2.52 -7.78
C ASP A 132 -15.25 4.03 -7.62
N THR A 133 -14.22 4.78 -7.23
CA THR A 133 -14.29 6.26 -7.16
C THR A 133 -14.54 6.88 -8.54
N LEU A 134 -13.89 6.38 -9.59
CA LEU A 134 -14.09 6.87 -10.96
C LEU A 134 -15.48 6.51 -11.51
N THR A 135 -16.07 5.42 -11.05
CA THR A 135 -17.42 4.96 -11.47
C THR A 135 -18.55 5.52 -10.61
N GLY A 136 -18.23 6.32 -9.58
CA GLY A 136 -19.22 7.02 -8.75
C GLY A 136 -19.76 6.22 -7.56
N ASP A 137 -19.13 5.10 -7.21
CA ASP A 137 -19.43 4.29 -6.00
C ASP A 137 -18.19 4.17 -5.10
N PRO A 138 -17.78 5.25 -4.41
CA PRO A 138 -16.56 5.27 -3.64
C PRO A 138 -16.60 4.28 -2.47
N ARG A 139 -15.74 3.28 -2.51
CA ARG A 139 -15.54 2.29 -1.43
C ARG A 139 -14.23 2.53 -0.72
N GLY A 140 -14.18 2.20 0.58
CA GLY A 140 -12.96 2.27 1.36
C GLY A 140 -11.98 1.16 0.93
N GLY A 141 -10.79 1.55 0.45
CA GLY A 141 -9.71 0.62 0.08
C GLY A 141 -8.50 0.75 1.02
N SER A 142 -8.68 1.31 2.23
CA SER A 142 -7.59 1.48 3.20
C SER A 142 -7.62 0.35 4.22
N THR A 143 -6.46 -0.25 4.48
CA THR A 143 -6.28 -1.28 5.51
C THR A 143 -6.41 -0.71 6.92
N ILE A 144 -6.61 -1.56 7.92
CA ILE A 144 -6.59 -1.18 9.35
C ILE A 144 -5.25 -0.53 9.70
N THR A 145 -4.14 -1.07 9.21
CA THR A 145 -2.80 -0.49 9.41
C THR A 145 -2.69 0.92 8.84
N GLN A 146 -3.23 1.17 7.65
CA GLN A 146 -3.25 2.53 7.07
C GLN A 146 -4.10 3.50 7.89
N GLN A 147 -5.22 3.05 8.44
CA GLN A 147 -6.07 3.87 9.31
C GLN A 147 -5.34 4.21 10.62
N LEU A 148 -4.67 3.23 11.25
CA LEU A 148 -3.86 3.42 12.46
C LEU A 148 -2.74 4.42 12.21
N VAL A 149 -1.98 4.22 11.14
CA VAL A 149 -0.88 5.11 10.74
C VAL A 149 -1.37 6.55 10.56
N ARG A 150 -2.45 6.74 9.82
CA ARG A 150 -3.03 8.06 9.57
C ARG A 150 -3.42 8.77 10.86
N GLN A 151 -3.98 8.04 11.82
CA GLN A 151 -4.50 8.62 13.06
C GLN A 151 -3.41 8.86 14.11
N LYS A 152 -2.30 8.10 14.09
CA LYS A 152 -1.36 8.06 15.21
C LYS A 152 0.07 8.40 14.86
N LEU A 153 0.50 8.11 13.65
CA LEU A 153 1.91 8.27 13.25
C LEU A 153 2.15 9.43 12.28
N LEU A 154 1.15 9.81 11.49
CA LEU A 154 1.33 10.96 10.59
C LEU A 154 1.21 12.27 11.36
N PRO A 155 2.02 13.28 11.01
CA PRO A 155 1.90 14.65 11.56
C PRO A 155 0.54 15.27 11.22
N ASP A 156 0.03 16.11 12.12
CA ASP A 156 -1.25 16.79 11.93
C ASP A 156 -1.27 17.68 10.67
N GLU A 157 -0.13 18.25 10.30
CA GLU A 157 0.01 19.07 9.08
C GLU A 157 -0.24 18.25 7.80
N VAL A 158 0.02 16.94 7.84
CA VAL A 158 -0.18 16.02 6.71
C VAL A 158 -1.60 15.50 6.69
N THR A 159 -2.26 15.41 7.84
CA THR A 159 -3.64 14.89 7.97
C THR A 159 -4.70 15.97 7.73
N ASN A 160 -4.34 17.25 7.82
CA ASN A 160 -5.25 18.36 7.54
C ASN A 160 -5.64 18.43 6.05
N GLU A 161 -6.85 18.91 5.76
CA GLU A 161 -7.44 18.98 4.41
C GLU A 161 -6.61 19.79 3.39
N SER A 162 -5.71 20.67 3.84
CA SER A 162 -4.82 21.45 3.00
C SER A 162 -3.65 20.67 2.39
N SER A 163 -3.34 19.48 2.91
CA SER A 163 -2.31 18.63 2.33
C SER A 163 -2.80 18.00 1.03
N ARG A 164 -1.90 17.90 0.03
CA ARG A 164 -2.24 17.20 -1.22
C ARG A 164 -2.60 15.75 -0.87
N LEU A 165 -3.80 15.31 -1.25
CA LEU A 165 -4.28 13.95 -1.00
C LEU A 165 -3.27 12.87 -1.40
N GLY A 166 -2.51 13.11 -2.48
CA GLY A 166 -1.46 12.22 -2.95
C GLY A 166 -0.29 12.09 -1.98
N ASP A 167 0.22 13.21 -1.45
CA ASP A 167 1.37 13.21 -0.53
C ASP A 167 1.03 12.46 0.77
N ARG A 168 -0.14 12.72 1.32
CA ARG A 168 -0.64 12.00 2.49
C ARG A 168 -0.72 10.50 2.22
N LYS A 169 -1.33 10.12 1.08
CA LYS A 169 -1.52 8.70 0.76
C LYS A 169 -0.22 7.96 0.55
N ILE A 170 0.78 8.60 -0.04
CA ILE A 170 2.12 8.03 -0.18
C ILE A 170 2.75 7.80 1.21
N LYS A 171 2.69 8.78 2.11
CA LYS A 171 3.19 8.64 3.48
C LYS A 171 2.45 7.55 4.27
N GLU A 172 1.12 7.46 4.15
CA GLU A 172 0.32 6.38 4.73
C GLU A 172 0.81 5.00 4.26
N ILE A 173 0.97 4.82 2.95
CA ILE A 173 1.42 3.56 2.36
C ILE A 173 2.82 3.18 2.87
N LEU A 174 3.78 4.09 2.77
CA LEU A 174 5.16 3.85 3.20
C LEU A 174 5.23 3.49 4.68
N GLN A 175 4.53 4.26 5.51
CA GLN A 175 4.54 4.04 6.96
C GLN A 175 3.81 2.75 7.35
N SER A 176 2.74 2.37 6.65
CA SER A 176 2.03 1.12 6.91
C SER A 176 2.89 -0.10 6.62
N ILE A 177 3.65 -0.09 5.54
CA ILE A 177 4.62 -1.16 5.24
C ILE A 177 5.68 -1.23 6.35
N ARG A 178 6.24 -0.08 6.77
CA ARG A 178 7.24 -0.03 7.84
C ARG A 178 6.71 -0.54 9.19
N VAL A 179 5.45 -0.22 9.52
CA VAL A 179 4.80 -0.70 10.75
C VAL A 179 4.63 -2.22 10.70
N THR A 180 4.13 -2.76 9.60
CA THR A 180 3.93 -4.21 9.47
C THR A 180 5.25 -4.97 9.44
N ASP A 181 6.31 -4.41 8.86
CA ASP A 181 7.65 -4.99 8.87
C ASP A 181 8.29 -4.96 10.28
N TYR A 182 8.05 -3.90 11.03
CA TYR A 182 8.56 -3.75 12.40
C TYR A 182 7.82 -4.64 13.42
N TYR A 183 6.51 -4.81 13.24
CA TYR A 183 5.67 -5.70 14.05
C TYR A 183 5.22 -6.89 13.19
N PRO A 184 6.11 -7.86 12.94
CA PRO A 184 5.70 -9.06 12.23
C PRO A 184 4.64 -9.76 13.07
N GLY A 185 3.43 -9.86 12.55
CA GLY A 185 2.36 -10.57 13.21
C GLY A 185 2.82 -12.00 13.54
N GLU A 186 2.49 -12.50 14.72
CA GLU A 186 2.69 -13.91 15.02
C GLU A 186 1.82 -14.72 14.05
N GLN A 187 2.43 -15.15 12.96
CA GLN A 187 1.90 -16.20 12.11
C GLN A 187 2.16 -17.52 12.85
N GLY A 188 1.34 -17.81 13.81
CA GLY A 188 1.41 -19.02 14.60
C GLY A 188 0.03 -19.55 14.90
#